data_cecca86f1c0fb07302ce2aad1edf6dc8
#
_entry.id   cecca86f1c0fb07302ce2aad1edf6dc8
#
_cell.length_a   1.000
_cell.length_b   1.000
_cell.length_c   1.000
_cell.angle_alpha   90.00
_cell.angle_beta   90.00
_cell.angle_gamma   90.00
#
_symmetry.space_group_name_H-M   'P 1'
#
loop_
_entity.id
_entity.type
_entity.pdbx_description
1 polymer ?
#
loop_
_entity_poly.entity_id
_entity_poly.type
_entity_poly.pdbx_seq_one_letter_code
_entity_poly.pdbx_strand_id
1 'polypeptide(L)'
;ERKVPLLLDAAQALPHVKINMKAQNISYLAGAGHKGLHGPQGTGFLALNKMSDINPLIYGGTGTNSDSVYQPHNLPESLEAGTLNAAGIVGLCESVKWTIKNADKINDKISRLSGRLMFALKNMRNVEVYTPVGVDTGVISFNVKDADSTTVADILDKKYGIAVRAGLHCAPLIHN
;
A
#
# COMPACT_ATOMS: atom_id res chain seq x y z
N GLU A 1 -29.80 -2.53 4.47
CA GLU A 1 -28.36 -2.27 4.48
C GLU A 1 -27.85 -2.11 5.91
N ARG A 2 -26.84 -2.89 6.27
CA ARG A 2 -26.21 -2.77 7.60
C ARG A 2 -25.30 -1.54 7.60
N LYS A 3 -25.51 -0.61 8.50
CA LYS A 3 -24.65 0.57 8.70
C LYS A 3 -23.37 0.17 9.44
N VAL A 4 -22.54 -0.66 8.84
CA VAL A 4 -21.26 -1.10 9.42
C VAL A 4 -20.15 -0.20 8.86
N PRO A 5 -19.29 0.40 9.69
CA PRO A 5 -18.13 1.15 9.23
C PRO A 5 -17.19 0.25 8.42
N LEU A 6 -16.70 0.75 7.30
CA LEU A 6 -15.71 0.08 6.46
C LEU A 6 -14.34 0.72 6.65
N LEU A 7 -13.36 -0.05 7.09
CA LEU A 7 -11.95 0.31 7.03
C LEU A 7 -11.32 -0.36 5.82
N LEU A 8 -10.74 0.44 4.93
CA LEU A 8 -9.99 -0.04 3.78
C LEU A 8 -8.48 0.12 4.06
N ASP A 9 -7.77 -1.00 4.11
CA ASP A 9 -6.31 -1.01 4.02
C ASP A 9 -5.90 -0.82 2.55
N ALA A 10 -5.46 0.38 2.22
CA ALA A 10 -5.00 0.76 0.89
C ALA A 10 -3.47 0.83 0.79
N ALA A 11 -2.74 0.19 1.71
CA ALA A 11 -1.29 0.26 1.77
C ALA A 11 -0.60 -0.22 0.48
N GLN A 12 -1.23 -1.12 -0.28
CA GLN A 12 -0.75 -1.57 -1.60
C GLN A 12 -1.58 -1.02 -2.77
N ALA A 13 -2.80 -0.55 -2.52
CA ALA A 13 -3.68 -0.10 -3.59
C ALA A 13 -3.32 1.32 -4.10
N LEU A 14 -2.85 2.20 -3.23
CA LEU A 14 -2.48 3.56 -3.58
C LEU A 14 -1.12 3.62 -4.27
N PRO A 15 -0.98 4.43 -5.34
CA PRO A 15 -1.96 5.26 -6.05
C PRO A 15 -2.62 4.54 -7.25
N HIS A 16 -2.39 3.23 -7.40
CA HIS A 16 -2.77 2.46 -8.59
C HIS A 16 -4.28 2.29 -8.74
N VAL A 17 -4.98 2.23 -7.61
CA VAL A 17 -6.44 2.14 -7.56
C VAL A 17 -7.02 3.50 -7.18
N LYS A 18 -7.93 4.02 -8.01
CA LYS A 18 -8.66 5.27 -7.70
C LYS A 18 -9.67 5.01 -6.59
N ILE A 19 -9.44 5.63 -5.44
CA ILE A 19 -10.29 5.49 -4.25
C ILE A 19 -11.00 6.83 -4.01
N ASN A 20 -12.32 6.77 -3.89
CA ASN A 20 -13.14 7.89 -3.45
C ASN A 20 -13.94 7.46 -2.21
N MET A 21 -13.44 7.81 -1.04
CA MET A 21 -14.01 7.38 0.24
C MET A 21 -15.49 7.74 0.37
N LYS A 22 -15.88 8.92 -0.09
CA LYS A 22 -17.27 9.41 0.00
C LYS A 22 -18.19 8.63 -0.94
N ALA A 23 -17.82 8.48 -2.21
CA ALA A 23 -18.64 7.80 -3.21
C ALA A 23 -18.72 6.27 -2.95
N GLN A 24 -17.68 5.69 -2.34
CA GLN A 24 -17.60 4.26 -2.04
C GLN A 24 -18.03 3.91 -0.60
N ASN A 25 -18.53 4.89 0.17
CA ASN A 25 -18.94 4.72 1.57
C ASN A 25 -17.84 4.13 2.48
N ILE A 26 -16.58 4.47 2.22
CA ILE A 26 -15.44 4.07 3.03
C ILE A 26 -15.38 5.00 4.24
N SER A 27 -15.40 4.42 5.44
CA SER A 27 -15.34 5.18 6.71
C SER A 27 -13.92 5.56 7.08
N TYR A 28 -12.99 4.64 6.88
CA TYR A 28 -11.57 4.77 7.22
C TYR A 28 -10.71 4.26 6.08
N LEU A 29 -9.61 4.98 5.78
CA LEU A 29 -8.64 4.60 4.76
C LEU A 29 -7.24 4.65 5.37
N ALA A 30 -6.57 3.51 5.44
CA ALA A 30 -5.18 3.42 5.86
C ALA A 30 -4.25 3.36 4.65
N GLY A 31 -3.18 4.15 4.67
CA GLY A 31 -2.18 4.20 3.61
C GLY A 31 -0.75 4.17 4.13
N ALA A 32 0.14 3.47 3.42
CA ALA A 32 1.57 3.41 3.72
C ALA A 32 2.33 4.45 2.89
N GLY A 33 3.11 5.31 3.56
CA GLY A 33 3.83 6.38 2.88
C GLY A 33 4.96 5.90 1.97
N HIS A 34 5.69 4.87 2.39
CA HIS A 34 6.90 4.39 1.71
C HIS A 34 6.65 3.40 0.53
N LYS A 35 5.40 3.08 0.23
CA LYS A 35 5.02 2.22 -0.90
C LYS A 35 4.72 3.05 -2.16
N GLY A 36 3.60 2.83 -2.80
CA GLY A 36 3.24 3.53 -4.04
C GLY A 36 3.13 5.06 -3.92
N LEU A 37 3.07 5.62 -2.71
CA LEU A 37 3.12 7.05 -2.48
C LEU A 37 4.53 7.65 -2.48
N HIS A 38 5.58 6.83 -2.59
CA HIS A 38 7.00 7.25 -2.72
C HIS A 38 7.54 8.10 -1.56
N GLY A 39 6.89 8.05 -0.39
CA GLY A 39 7.29 8.78 0.79
C GLY A 39 8.36 8.07 1.63
N PRO A 40 8.85 8.73 2.68
CA PRO A 40 9.84 8.14 3.59
C PRO A 40 9.31 6.91 4.33
N GLN A 41 10.22 6.00 4.68
CA GLN A 41 9.90 4.88 5.58
C GLN A 41 9.44 5.37 6.95
N GLY A 42 8.60 4.58 7.62
CA GLY A 42 8.03 4.95 8.92
C GLY A 42 6.95 6.02 8.84
N THR A 43 6.45 6.35 7.64
CA THR A 43 5.31 7.24 7.44
C THR A 43 4.09 6.52 6.89
N GLY A 44 2.92 7.04 7.21
CA GLY A 44 1.64 6.57 6.74
C GLY A 44 0.54 7.53 7.18
N PHE A 45 -0.70 7.19 6.87
CA PHE A 45 -1.84 8.00 7.28
C PHE A 45 -3.09 7.13 7.51
N LEU A 46 -3.98 7.66 8.34
CA LEU A 46 -5.35 7.21 8.47
C LEU A 46 -6.26 8.38 8.10
N ALA A 47 -7.05 8.23 7.04
CA ALA A 47 -8.05 9.22 6.65
C ALA A 47 -9.44 8.78 7.13
N LEU A 48 -10.21 9.73 7.63
CA LEU A 48 -11.55 9.53 8.17
C LEU A 48 -12.57 10.30 7.32
N ASN A 49 -13.61 9.61 6.82
CA ASN A 49 -14.67 10.23 6.01
C ASN A 49 -15.78 10.85 6.87
N LYS A 50 -16.01 10.30 8.05
CA LYS A 50 -16.95 10.84 9.04
C LYS A 50 -16.24 10.92 10.39
N MET A 51 -16.59 11.94 11.19
CA MET A 51 -16.23 11.95 12.59
C MET A 51 -17.00 10.82 13.25
N SER A 52 -16.41 9.67 13.31
CA SER A 52 -16.92 8.50 14.03
C SER A 52 -16.24 8.43 15.39
N ASP A 53 -16.89 7.78 16.33
CA ASP A 53 -16.36 7.52 17.67
C ASP A 53 -15.16 6.54 17.57
N ILE A 54 -14.03 7.08 17.12
CA ILE A 54 -12.78 6.35 17.12
C ILE A 54 -12.01 6.70 18.39
N ASN A 55 -11.68 5.69 19.16
CA ASN A 55 -10.88 5.86 20.36
C ASN A 55 -9.40 5.62 20.05
N PRO A 56 -8.49 6.37 20.67
CA PRO A 56 -7.07 6.08 20.56
C PRO A 56 -6.75 4.70 21.12
N LEU A 57 -5.87 3.98 20.45
CA LEU A 57 -5.31 2.71 20.92
C LEU A 57 -4.12 2.94 21.86
N ILE A 58 -3.39 4.02 21.63
CA ILE A 58 -2.18 4.39 22.36
C ILE A 58 -2.40 5.79 22.95
N TYR A 59 -2.05 5.94 24.22
CA TYR A 59 -2.12 7.19 24.97
C TYR A 59 -0.71 7.67 25.31
N GLY A 60 -0.50 8.98 25.24
CA GLY A 60 0.78 9.60 25.58
C GLY A 60 0.77 11.11 25.39
N GLY A 61 1.83 11.76 25.78
CA GLY A 61 1.96 13.21 25.58
C GLY A 61 1.95 13.57 24.10
N THR A 62 1.17 14.57 23.74
CA THR A 62 1.03 15.05 22.34
C THR A 62 1.85 16.32 22.06
N GLY A 63 2.38 16.97 23.11
CA GLY A 63 3.09 18.26 23.01
C GLY A 63 2.19 19.47 22.75
N THR A 64 0.87 19.29 22.62
CA THR A 64 -0.08 20.35 22.28
C THR A 64 -0.84 20.93 23.46
N ASN A 65 -0.90 20.20 24.58
CA ASN A 65 -1.62 20.62 25.80
C ASN A 65 -0.84 20.17 27.06
N SER A 66 0.24 20.87 27.37
CA SER A 66 1.17 20.50 28.44
C SER A 66 0.56 20.63 29.87
N ASP A 67 -0.51 21.41 30.02
CA ASP A 67 -1.18 21.61 31.31
C ASP A 67 -2.23 20.54 31.61
N SER A 68 -2.53 19.67 30.67
CA SER A 68 -3.51 18.58 30.84
C SER A 68 -2.81 17.24 31.12
N VAL A 69 -3.29 16.53 32.11
CA VAL A 69 -2.92 15.12 32.38
C VAL A 69 -3.64 14.13 31.45
N TYR A 70 -4.59 14.62 30.66
CA TYR A 70 -5.36 13.82 29.72
C TYR A 70 -4.97 14.14 28.28
N GLN A 71 -5.00 13.10 27.44
CA GLN A 71 -4.83 13.29 26.01
C GLN A 71 -5.97 14.13 25.43
N PRO A 72 -5.73 15.03 24.46
CA PRO A 72 -6.77 15.80 23.80
C PRO A 72 -7.85 14.91 23.20
N HIS A 73 -9.10 15.38 23.20
CA HIS A 73 -10.22 14.69 22.56
C HIS A 73 -10.41 15.06 21.09
N ASN A 74 -9.78 16.13 20.64
CA ASN A 74 -9.92 16.62 19.28
C ASN A 74 -9.04 15.84 18.31
N LEU A 75 -9.56 15.58 17.10
CA LEU A 75 -8.77 15.05 15.99
C LEU A 75 -7.95 16.18 15.35
N PRO A 76 -6.75 15.89 14.90
CA PRO A 76 -6.06 14.59 14.88
C PRO A 76 -5.34 14.22 16.19
N GLU A 77 -5.16 15.15 17.12
CA GLU A 77 -4.30 15.03 18.32
C GLU A 77 -4.70 13.85 19.22
N SER A 78 -5.99 13.53 19.27
CA SER A 78 -6.46 12.39 20.06
C SER A 78 -5.91 11.03 19.58
N LEU A 79 -5.49 10.93 18.33
CA LEU A 79 -4.94 9.71 17.73
C LEU A 79 -3.41 9.74 17.57
N GLU A 80 -2.78 10.85 17.94
CA GLU A 80 -1.34 11.10 17.75
C GLU A 80 -0.63 11.16 19.10
N ALA A 81 -0.19 10.01 19.62
CA ALA A 81 0.57 9.95 20.87
C ALA A 81 2.07 10.09 20.62
N GLY A 82 2.72 10.95 21.39
CA GLY A 82 4.16 11.21 21.28
C GLY A 82 4.52 12.36 20.35
N THR A 83 5.82 12.60 20.19
CA THR A 83 6.34 13.62 19.27
C THR A 83 6.19 13.16 17.83
N LEU A 84 5.53 13.98 17.03
CA LEU A 84 5.31 13.66 15.62
C LEU A 84 6.61 13.65 14.82
N ASN A 85 6.72 12.74 13.85
CA ASN A 85 7.79 12.72 12.86
C ASN A 85 7.58 13.82 11.81
N ALA A 86 7.78 15.07 12.20
CA ALA A 86 7.52 16.25 11.35
C ALA A 86 8.30 16.18 10.01
N ALA A 87 9.57 15.78 10.05
CA ALA A 87 10.39 15.66 8.84
C ALA A 87 9.83 14.60 7.88
N GLY A 88 9.45 13.43 8.39
CA GLY A 88 8.83 12.37 7.61
C GLY A 88 7.47 12.78 7.04
N ILE A 89 6.66 13.49 7.82
CA ILE A 89 5.33 13.99 7.39
C ILE A 89 5.47 15.00 6.25
N VAL A 90 6.41 15.95 6.35
CA VAL A 90 6.71 16.90 5.28
C VAL A 90 7.18 16.17 4.02
N GLY A 91 8.10 15.21 4.16
CA GLY A 91 8.55 14.38 3.04
C GLY A 91 7.42 13.59 2.39
N LEU A 92 6.51 13.02 3.20
CA LEU A 92 5.31 12.33 2.69
C LEU A 92 4.39 13.30 1.95
N CYS A 93 4.16 14.50 2.47
CA CYS A 93 3.34 15.52 1.83
C CYS A 93 3.85 15.85 0.42
N GLU A 94 5.14 16.09 0.26
CA GLU A 94 5.75 16.40 -1.04
C GLU A 94 5.70 15.19 -1.99
N SER A 95 5.94 13.99 -1.50
CA SER A 95 5.85 12.78 -2.31
C SER A 95 4.43 12.49 -2.80
N VAL A 96 3.42 12.72 -1.96
CA VAL A 96 2.01 12.59 -2.35
C VAL A 96 1.64 13.61 -3.42
N LYS A 97 2.04 14.88 -3.29
CA LYS A 97 1.83 15.89 -4.32
C LYS A 97 2.46 15.48 -5.67
N TRP A 98 3.70 15.00 -5.62
CA TRP A 98 4.39 14.51 -6.81
C TRP A 98 3.67 13.29 -7.40
N THR A 99 3.27 12.35 -6.57
CA THR A 99 2.57 11.13 -6.98
C THR A 99 1.25 11.44 -7.67
N ILE A 100 0.42 12.33 -7.09
CA ILE A 100 -0.85 12.76 -7.69
C ILE A 100 -0.60 13.38 -9.08
N LYS A 101 0.40 14.25 -9.20
CA LYS A 101 0.74 14.90 -10.47
C LYS A 101 1.18 13.91 -11.55
N ASN A 102 1.78 12.79 -11.16
CA ASN A 102 2.37 11.81 -12.09
C ASN A 102 1.57 10.49 -12.17
N ALA A 103 0.48 10.35 -11.43
CA ALA A 103 -0.26 9.09 -11.26
C ALA A 103 -0.68 8.47 -12.60
N ASP A 104 -1.27 9.22 -13.50
CA ASP A 104 -1.74 8.71 -14.79
C ASP A 104 -0.56 8.20 -15.62
N LYS A 105 0.53 8.97 -15.72
CA LYS A 105 1.75 8.57 -16.46
C LYS A 105 2.40 7.30 -15.87
N ILE A 106 2.41 7.18 -14.54
CA ILE A 106 2.95 6.01 -13.84
C ILE A 106 2.07 4.79 -14.14
N ASN A 107 0.75 4.94 -14.00
CA ASN A 107 -0.20 3.85 -14.21
C ASN A 107 -0.19 3.37 -15.66
N ASP A 108 -0.16 4.28 -16.65
CA ASP A 108 -0.04 3.92 -18.06
C ASP A 108 1.23 3.11 -18.35
N LYS A 109 2.36 3.52 -17.76
CA LYS A 109 3.62 2.80 -17.91
C LYS A 109 3.54 1.41 -17.27
N ILE A 110 2.99 1.31 -16.06
CA ILE A 110 2.80 0.04 -15.34
C ILE A 110 1.91 -0.88 -16.16
N SER A 111 0.73 -0.43 -16.57
CA SER A 111 -0.24 -1.21 -17.36
C SER A 111 0.41 -1.76 -18.64
N ARG A 112 1.12 -0.93 -19.38
CA ARG A 112 1.83 -1.35 -20.61
C ARG A 112 2.90 -2.42 -20.34
N LEU A 113 3.71 -2.25 -19.29
CA LEU A 113 4.78 -3.20 -18.96
C LEU A 113 4.21 -4.51 -18.41
N SER A 114 3.22 -4.41 -17.52
CA SER A 114 2.52 -5.57 -16.96
C SER A 114 1.81 -6.37 -18.04
N GLY A 115 1.12 -5.71 -18.96
CA GLY A 115 0.46 -6.37 -20.08
C GLY A 115 1.43 -7.14 -20.97
N ARG A 116 2.61 -6.55 -21.27
CA ARG A 116 3.65 -7.24 -22.05
C ARG A 116 4.20 -8.47 -21.32
N LEU A 117 4.51 -8.33 -20.02
CA LEU A 117 5.05 -9.44 -19.24
C LEU A 117 4.00 -10.52 -19.04
N MET A 118 2.76 -10.16 -18.73
CA MET A 118 1.64 -11.08 -18.58
C MET A 118 1.42 -11.90 -19.87
N PHE A 119 1.42 -11.24 -21.02
CA PHE A 119 1.28 -11.92 -22.31
C PHE A 119 2.41 -12.91 -22.55
N ALA A 120 3.67 -12.50 -22.30
CA ALA A 120 4.82 -13.37 -22.48
C ALA A 120 4.76 -14.59 -21.56
N LEU A 121 4.50 -14.39 -20.25
CA LEU A 121 4.44 -15.48 -19.26
C LEU A 121 3.34 -16.48 -19.57
N LYS A 122 2.15 -16.02 -19.98
CA LYS A 122 1.01 -16.88 -20.33
C LYS A 122 1.25 -17.75 -21.56
N ASN A 123 2.16 -17.35 -22.44
CA ASN A 123 2.55 -18.13 -23.61
C ASN A 123 3.68 -19.14 -23.35
N MET A 124 4.24 -19.14 -22.13
CA MET A 124 5.26 -20.12 -21.72
C MET A 124 4.61 -21.39 -21.15
N ARG A 125 4.93 -22.56 -21.73
CA ARG A 125 4.31 -23.85 -21.33
C ARG A 125 4.62 -24.24 -19.89
N ASN A 126 5.77 -23.82 -19.38
CA ASN A 126 6.25 -24.20 -18.03
C ASN A 126 5.98 -23.13 -16.98
N VAL A 127 5.15 -22.13 -17.28
CA VAL A 127 4.82 -21.04 -16.36
C VAL A 127 3.34 -21.07 -16.05
N GLU A 128 3.01 -20.98 -14.78
CA GLU A 128 1.66 -20.79 -14.28
C GLU A 128 1.52 -19.38 -13.71
N VAL A 129 0.55 -18.61 -14.20
CA VAL A 129 0.34 -17.22 -13.82
C VAL A 129 -0.93 -17.11 -12.98
N TYR A 130 -0.79 -16.63 -11.75
CA TYR A 130 -1.89 -16.49 -10.77
C TYR A 130 -2.59 -15.13 -10.83
N THR A 131 -1.90 -14.09 -11.32
CA THR A 131 -2.51 -12.76 -11.43
C THR A 131 -3.67 -12.78 -12.41
N PRO A 132 -4.88 -12.34 -12.00
CA PRO A 132 -6.04 -12.27 -12.88
C PRO A 132 -5.83 -11.31 -14.05
N VAL A 133 -6.50 -11.57 -15.16
CA VAL A 133 -6.51 -10.66 -16.32
C VAL A 133 -7.27 -9.38 -15.94
N GLY A 134 -6.76 -8.23 -16.36
CA GLY A 134 -7.39 -6.93 -16.11
C GLY A 134 -7.04 -6.30 -14.76
N VAL A 135 -6.12 -6.90 -14.00
CA VAL A 135 -5.58 -6.31 -12.77
C VAL A 135 -4.25 -5.63 -13.08
N ASP A 136 -4.25 -4.31 -13.10
CA ASP A 136 -3.11 -3.47 -13.48
C ASP A 136 -2.45 -2.80 -12.25
N THR A 137 -1.99 -3.63 -11.30
CA THR A 137 -1.28 -3.12 -10.11
C THR A 137 0.25 -3.14 -10.24
N GLY A 138 0.76 -3.65 -11.36
CA GLY A 138 2.21 -3.85 -11.56
C GLY A 138 2.78 -5.09 -10.88
N VAL A 139 1.95 -5.85 -10.16
CA VAL A 139 2.36 -7.10 -9.51
C VAL A 139 1.88 -8.29 -10.35
N ILE A 140 2.82 -9.13 -10.80
CA ILE A 140 2.52 -10.36 -11.53
C ILE A 140 3.09 -11.53 -10.74
N SER A 141 2.19 -12.40 -10.26
CA SER A 141 2.53 -13.60 -9.53
C SER A 141 2.52 -14.80 -10.46
N PHE A 142 3.61 -15.55 -10.46
CA PHE A 142 3.75 -16.74 -11.29
C PHE A 142 4.67 -17.77 -10.65
N ASN A 143 4.51 -19.02 -11.03
CA ASN A 143 5.46 -20.09 -10.74
C ASN A 143 6.02 -20.69 -12.04
N VAL A 144 7.25 -21.18 -11.97
CA VAL A 144 7.82 -22.08 -12.98
C VAL A 144 7.54 -23.50 -12.50
N LYS A 145 6.92 -24.33 -13.34
CA LYS A 145 6.57 -25.70 -12.99
C LYS A 145 7.82 -26.51 -12.61
N ASP A 146 7.69 -27.33 -11.61
CA ASP A 146 8.75 -28.22 -11.10
C ASP A 146 10.03 -27.49 -10.65
N ALA A 147 9.92 -26.20 -10.34
CA ALA A 147 11.04 -25.38 -9.86
C ALA A 147 10.67 -24.62 -8.59
N ASP A 148 11.57 -24.62 -7.63
CA ASP A 148 11.43 -23.82 -6.41
C ASP A 148 11.57 -22.32 -6.71
N SER A 149 10.71 -21.52 -6.11
CA SER A 149 10.64 -20.08 -6.37
C SER A 149 11.91 -19.32 -6.00
N THR A 150 12.63 -19.76 -4.96
CA THR A 150 13.89 -19.14 -4.53
C THR A 150 15.00 -19.47 -5.53
N THR A 151 15.04 -20.69 -6.03
CA THR A 151 15.97 -21.11 -7.08
C THR A 151 15.74 -20.34 -8.37
N VAL A 152 14.47 -20.17 -8.78
CA VAL A 152 14.12 -19.36 -9.96
C VAL A 152 14.58 -17.91 -9.80
N ALA A 153 14.32 -17.31 -8.64
CA ALA A 153 14.75 -15.95 -8.34
C ALA A 153 16.27 -15.78 -8.39
N ASP A 154 17.01 -16.72 -7.82
CA ASP A 154 18.48 -16.73 -7.81
C ASP A 154 19.06 -16.81 -9.23
N ILE A 155 18.49 -17.68 -10.09
CA ILE A 155 18.91 -17.80 -11.49
C ILE A 155 18.59 -16.51 -12.27
N LEU A 156 17.40 -15.92 -12.08
CA LEU A 156 17.00 -14.69 -12.74
C LEU A 156 17.92 -13.54 -12.38
N ASP A 157 18.28 -13.41 -11.11
CA ASP A 157 19.18 -12.36 -10.63
C ASP A 157 20.62 -12.58 -11.15
N LYS A 158 21.23 -13.73 -10.84
CA LYS A 158 22.64 -13.98 -11.14
C LYS A 158 22.95 -14.07 -12.62
N LYS A 159 22.06 -14.67 -13.41
CA LYS A 159 22.30 -14.94 -14.82
C LYS A 159 21.78 -13.85 -15.74
N TYR A 160 20.70 -13.18 -15.37
CA TYR A 160 19.98 -12.26 -16.24
C TYR A 160 19.85 -10.85 -15.65
N GLY A 161 20.26 -10.60 -14.41
CA GLY A 161 20.11 -9.33 -13.72
C GLY A 161 18.65 -8.93 -13.49
N ILE A 162 17.75 -9.91 -13.37
CA ILE A 162 16.32 -9.70 -13.19
C ILE A 162 15.97 -9.96 -11.73
N ALA A 163 15.70 -8.89 -10.98
CA ALA A 163 15.28 -8.97 -9.60
C ALA A 163 13.79 -9.30 -9.49
N VAL A 164 13.46 -10.40 -8.80
CA VAL A 164 12.09 -10.79 -8.46
C VAL A 164 12.01 -11.13 -6.99
N ARG A 165 10.80 -11.14 -6.43
CA ARG A 165 10.58 -11.57 -5.07
C ARG A 165 10.09 -13.01 -5.04
N ALA A 166 10.79 -13.89 -4.31
CA ALA A 166 10.38 -15.28 -4.08
C ALA A 166 9.72 -15.47 -2.73
N GLY A 167 9.10 -16.62 -2.50
CA GLY A 167 8.52 -17.08 -1.24
C GLY A 167 7.11 -16.54 -0.99
N LEU A 168 6.72 -16.49 0.28
CA LEU A 168 5.32 -16.23 0.69
C LEU A 168 4.89 -14.75 0.69
N HIS A 169 5.78 -13.83 0.35
CA HIS A 169 5.48 -12.39 0.14
C HIS A 169 4.80 -11.71 1.35
N CYS A 170 5.09 -12.13 2.57
CA CYS A 170 4.44 -11.68 3.81
C CYS A 170 2.93 -12.00 3.88
N ALA A 171 2.46 -12.96 3.09
CA ALA A 171 1.05 -13.35 2.99
C ALA A 171 0.89 -14.89 3.01
N PRO A 172 1.32 -15.58 4.09
CA PRO A 172 1.36 -17.04 4.11
C PRO A 172 0.00 -17.70 3.92
N LEU A 173 -1.08 -17.05 4.37
CA LEU A 173 -2.44 -17.60 4.27
C LEU A 173 -3.04 -17.57 2.85
N ILE A 174 -2.46 -16.82 1.93
CA ILE A 174 -2.92 -16.76 0.54
C ILE A 174 -2.49 -18.00 -0.28
N HIS A 175 -1.49 -18.71 0.20
CA HIS A 175 -0.89 -19.86 -0.48
C HIS A 175 -1.45 -21.22 -0.01
N ASN A 176 -2.47 -21.21 0.85
CA ASN A 176 -3.14 -22.41 1.37
C ASN A 176 -4.46 -22.67 0.64
#